data_a899aa3945274f2f9c6343320b9c4363
#
_entry.id   a899aa3945274f2f9c6343320b9c4363
#
_cell.length_a   1.000
_cell.length_b   1.000
_cell.length_c   1.000
_cell.angle_alpha   90.00
_cell.angle_beta   90.00
_cell.angle_gamma   90.00
#
_symmetry.space_group_name_H-M   'P 1'
#
loop_
_entity.id
_entity.type
_entity.pdbx_description
1 polymer ?
#
loop_
_entity_poly.entity_id
_entity_poly.type
_entity_poly.pdbx_seq_one_letter_code
_entity_poly.pdbx_strand_id
1 'polypeptide(L)'
;MIQCKTSKAIGGMGHSMKRKEDARFIQGKGHYVDDLKLPGMLYMDIVRSPYAYAKIKNINIEDAMKVPGVVAVVTGRDLEKYNLHWMPTLMSDTQMVLPTDTVMYQAQEVAAVIATSRYAAADGVEAVEVDYETMKPVIDPYKSMAKDAPVLRKDKPGKKDNHIWHWEVGDKQKTDKLFASAEVTVKEEIYIPRIHVASIETCGCVADYDKINNHLTMHMTTQAPHAIRTVIALVA
;
A
#
# COMPACT_ATOMS: atom_id res chain seq x y z
N MET A 1 27.81 -12.69 -42.38
CA MET A 1 27.34 -11.42 -41.79
C MET A 1 26.10 -10.98 -42.56
N ILE A 2 24.93 -11.11 -41.95
CA ILE A 2 23.68 -10.63 -42.53
C ILE A 2 23.60 -9.14 -42.19
N GLN A 3 23.80 -8.27 -43.18
CA GLN A 3 23.52 -6.85 -43.03
C GLN A 3 22.00 -6.66 -42.93
N CYS A 4 21.49 -6.39 -41.74
CA CYS A 4 20.12 -5.95 -41.57
C CYS A 4 19.98 -4.54 -42.18
N LYS A 5 19.41 -4.44 -43.40
CA LYS A 5 19.04 -3.15 -43.97
C LYS A 5 17.99 -2.51 -43.06
N THR A 6 18.38 -1.42 -42.43
CA THR A 6 17.40 -0.59 -41.66
C THR A 6 16.42 0.02 -42.67
N SER A 7 15.29 -0.64 -42.87
CA SER A 7 14.14 0.02 -43.49
C SER A 7 13.77 1.22 -42.64
N LYS A 8 13.51 2.39 -43.23
CA LYS A 8 12.90 3.53 -42.51
C LYS A 8 11.57 3.06 -41.96
N ALA A 9 11.56 2.71 -40.68
CA ALA A 9 10.35 2.23 -40.02
C ALA A 9 9.35 3.38 -39.91
N ILE A 10 8.22 3.22 -40.57
CA ILE A 10 7.11 4.20 -40.60
C ILE A 10 6.34 4.19 -39.25
N GLY A 11 6.87 3.55 -38.23
CA GLY A 11 6.21 3.31 -36.96
C GLY A 11 5.41 1.99 -36.97
N GLY A 12 4.95 1.56 -35.82
CA GLY A 12 4.18 0.34 -35.65
C GLY A 12 4.93 -0.77 -34.93
N MET A 13 4.52 -2.00 -35.12
CA MET A 13 5.07 -3.17 -34.44
C MET A 13 6.56 -3.35 -34.78
N GLY A 14 7.40 -3.49 -33.77
CA GLY A 14 8.86 -3.59 -33.94
C GLY A 14 9.61 -2.24 -34.07
N HIS A 15 8.92 -1.10 -34.02
CA HIS A 15 9.53 0.22 -33.99
C HIS A 15 9.89 0.63 -32.55
N SER A 16 11.13 1.08 -32.35
CA SER A 16 11.57 1.63 -31.05
C SER A 16 11.00 3.05 -30.85
N MET A 17 9.90 3.14 -30.08
CA MET A 17 9.26 4.41 -29.78
C MET A 17 9.87 5.02 -28.52
N LYS A 18 10.29 6.27 -28.59
CA LYS A 18 10.76 7.03 -27.43
C LYS A 18 9.59 7.56 -26.64
N ARG A 19 9.69 7.55 -25.30
CA ARG A 19 8.69 8.21 -24.42
C ARG A 19 8.79 9.72 -24.59
N LYS A 20 7.69 10.42 -24.43
CA LYS A 20 7.64 11.89 -24.50
C LYS A 20 8.51 12.55 -23.44
N GLU A 21 8.64 11.88 -22.29
CA GLU A 21 9.36 12.37 -21.11
C GLU A 21 10.88 12.17 -21.20
N ASP A 22 11.36 11.28 -22.06
CA ASP A 22 12.79 10.91 -22.10
C ASP A 22 13.71 12.12 -22.30
N ALA A 23 13.31 13.07 -23.15
CA ALA A 23 14.11 14.25 -23.43
C ALA A 23 14.35 15.13 -22.18
N ARG A 24 13.35 15.28 -21.30
CA ARG A 24 13.50 16.04 -20.05
C ARG A 24 14.27 15.26 -19.00
N PHE A 25 14.06 13.94 -18.92
CA PHE A 25 14.72 13.10 -17.92
C PHE A 25 16.21 13.02 -18.11
N ILE A 26 16.70 12.81 -19.35
CA ILE A 26 18.13 12.78 -19.65
C ILE A 26 18.83 14.14 -19.47
N GLN A 27 18.06 15.22 -19.35
CA GLN A 27 18.57 16.57 -19.08
C GLN A 27 18.50 16.95 -17.59
N GLY A 28 18.13 16.03 -16.69
CA GLY A 28 17.94 16.31 -15.27
C GLY A 28 16.74 17.22 -14.96
N LYS A 29 15.75 17.32 -15.87
CA LYS A 29 14.54 18.14 -15.72
C LYS A 29 13.32 17.30 -15.28
N GLY A 30 13.56 16.10 -14.76
CA GLY A 30 12.53 15.30 -14.11
C GLY A 30 12.19 15.88 -12.74
N HIS A 31 10.95 15.65 -12.30
CA HIS A 31 10.48 15.98 -10.97
C HIS A 31 9.80 14.77 -10.36
N TYR A 32 10.11 14.50 -9.10
CA TYR A 32 9.45 13.50 -8.26
C TYR A 32 8.39 14.16 -7.38
N VAL A 33 7.49 13.37 -6.81
CA VAL A 33 6.47 13.87 -5.87
C VAL A 33 7.12 14.60 -4.70
N ASP A 34 8.29 14.15 -4.27
CA ASP A 34 9.05 14.74 -3.16
C ASP A 34 9.62 16.14 -3.45
N ASP A 35 9.75 16.50 -4.73
CA ASP A 35 10.23 17.82 -5.15
C ASP A 35 9.11 18.89 -5.09
N LEU A 36 7.84 18.46 -4.96
CA LEU A 36 6.71 19.36 -4.92
C LEU A 36 6.68 20.13 -3.60
N LYS A 37 6.61 21.45 -3.70
CA LYS A 37 6.47 22.36 -2.55
C LYS A 37 5.28 23.27 -2.76
N LEU A 38 4.33 23.21 -1.85
CA LEU A 38 3.14 24.08 -1.85
C LEU A 38 3.20 25.06 -0.68
N PRO A 39 2.68 26.29 -0.84
CA PRO A 39 2.60 27.25 0.26
C PRO A 39 1.79 26.66 1.43
N GLY A 40 2.34 26.73 2.64
CA GLY A 40 1.67 26.21 3.83
C GLY A 40 1.61 24.69 3.93
N MET A 41 2.35 23.94 3.09
CA MET A 41 2.39 22.49 3.11
C MET A 41 2.85 21.95 4.47
N LEU A 42 2.12 20.96 4.99
CA LEU A 42 2.50 20.18 6.15
C LEU A 42 3.14 18.86 5.72
N TYR A 43 3.86 18.25 6.64
CA TYR A 43 4.53 16.96 6.45
C TYR A 43 3.90 15.92 7.36
N MET A 44 3.69 14.74 6.81
CA MET A 44 3.14 13.61 7.55
C MET A 44 4.19 12.50 7.65
N ASP A 45 4.36 11.96 8.85
CA ASP A 45 5.10 10.72 9.06
C ASP A 45 4.26 9.73 9.87
N ILE A 46 4.62 8.44 9.81
CA ILE A 46 3.76 7.36 10.24
C ILE A 46 4.39 6.55 11.37
N VAL A 47 3.65 6.45 12.47
CA VAL A 47 3.96 5.50 13.55
C VAL A 47 3.66 4.08 13.06
N ARG A 48 4.66 3.20 13.08
CA ARG A 48 4.55 1.84 12.56
C ARG A 48 4.69 0.80 13.67
N SER A 49 3.91 -0.27 13.56
CA SER A 49 3.99 -1.38 14.51
C SER A 49 5.32 -2.13 14.41
N PRO A 50 6.03 -2.36 15.53
CA PRO A 50 7.18 -3.26 15.55
C PRO A 50 6.79 -4.74 15.54
N TYR A 51 5.50 -5.06 15.76
CA TYR A 51 5.00 -6.41 15.91
C TYR A 51 4.27 -6.90 14.67
N ALA A 52 4.42 -8.20 14.38
CA ALA A 52 3.73 -8.86 13.28
C ALA A 52 2.25 -9.15 13.56
N TYR A 53 1.88 -9.33 14.84
CA TYR A 53 0.51 -9.49 15.28
C TYR A 53 0.39 -9.09 16.75
N ALA A 54 -0.36 -8.06 17.03
CA ALA A 54 -0.55 -7.57 18.39
C ALA A 54 -1.88 -6.81 18.52
N LYS A 55 -2.45 -6.85 19.72
CA LYS A 55 -3.57 -5.99 20.09
C LYS A 55 -3.04 -4.63 20.52
N ILE A 56 -3.66 -3.57 20.05
CA ILE A 56 -3.42 -2.19 20.51
C ILE A 56 -4.26 -1.97 21.77
N LYS A 57 -3.61 -1.73 22.90
CA LYS A 57 -4.28 -1.40 24.17
C LYS A 57 -4.52 0.08 24.31
N ASN A 58 -3.50 0.87 23.98
CA ASN A 58 -3.57 2.32 24.06
C ASN A 58 -2.61 2.95 23.05
N ILE A 59 -2.96 4.15 22.60
CA ILE A 59 -2.08 5.04 21.83
C ILE A 59 -2.05 6.36 22.60
N ASN A 60 -0.91 6.67 23.23
CA ASN A 60 -0.69 7.93 23.93
C ASN A 60 -0.01 8.91 22.98
N ILE A 61 -0.67 10.03 22.72
CA ILE A 61 -0.20 11.08 21.80
C ILE A 61 0.22 12.37 22.53
N GLU A 62 0.13 12.40 23.88
CA GLU A 62 0.29 13.64 24.66
C GLU A 62 1.67 14.26 24.47
N ASP A 63 2.72 13.47 24.51
CA ASP A 63 4.10 13.97 24.36
C ASP A 63 4.40 14.33 22.91
N ALA A 64 3.87 13.60 21.95
CA ALA A 64 3.96 13.95 20.53
C ALA A 64 3.34 15.33 20.23
N MET A 65 2.21 15.64 20.85
CA MET A 65 1.55 16.95 20.70
C MET A 65 2.33 18.12 21.33
N LYS A 66 3.29 17.83 22.20
CA LYS A 66 4.19 18.86 22.80
C LYS A 66 5.44 19.12 21.95
N VAL A 67 5.74 18.29 20.98
CA VAL A 67 6.89 18.46 20.08
C VAL A 67 6.73 19.72 19.25
N PRO A 68 7.70 20.65 19.28
CA PRO A 68 7.60 21.88 18.50
C PRO A 68 7.42 21.64 17.01
N GLY A 69 6.36 22.18 16.44
CA GLY A 69 6.03 22.02 15.02
C GLY A 69 5.06 20.89 14.70
N VAL A 70 4.75 19.99 15.63
CA VAL A 70 3.66 19.03 15.47
C VAL A 70 2.32 19.78 15.53
N VAL A 71 1.45 19.52 14.56
CA VAL A 71 0.15 20.17 14.39
C VAL A 71 -0.98 19.23 14.81
N ALA A 72 -0.84 17.94 14.50
CA ALA A 72 -1.85 16.93 14.82
C ALA A 72 -1.24 15.54 14.83
N VAL A 73 -1.86 14.64 15.60
CA VAL A 73 -1.66 13.20 15.52
C VAL A 73 -3.03 12.56 15.24
N VAL A 74 -3.12 11.80 14.17
CA VAL A 74 -4.36 11.15 13.71
C VAL A 74 -4.26 9.65 13.96
N THR A 75 -5.26 9.09 14.61
CA THR A 75 -5.37 7.66 14.90
C THR A 75 -6.54 7.02 14.14
N GLY A 76 -6.64 5.70 14.14
CA GLY A 76 -7.77 4.99 13.55
C GLY A 76 -9.11 5.44 14.12
N ARG A 77 -9.17 5.73 15.43
CA ARG A 77 -10.40 6.23 16.09
C ARG A 77 -10.81 7.63 15.62
N ASP A 78 -9.86 8.45 15.21
CA ASP A 78 -10.18 9.76 14.64
C ASP A 78 -10.79 9.62 13.26
N LEU A 79 -10.28 8.69 12.46
CA LEU A 79 -10.83 8.39 11.14
C LEU A 79 -12.24 7.78 11.22
N GLU A 80 -12.55 6.99 12.24
CA GLU A 80 -13.90 6.44 12.47
C GLU A 80 -14.96 7.53 12.60
N LYS A 81 -14.65 8.64 13.28
CA LYS A 81 -15.57 9.77 13.46
C LYS A 81 -16.08 10.36 12.14
N TYR A 82 -15.28 10.23 11.08
CA TYR A 82 -15.58 10.76 9.74
C TYR A 82 -15.90 9.67 8.71
N ASN A 83 -16.01 8.40 9.15
CA ASN A 83 -16.17 7.24 8.26
C ASN A 83 -15.03 7.10 7.22
N LEU A 84 -13.82 7.55 7.56
CA LEU A 84 -12.62 7.47 6.72
C LEU A 84 -11.65 6.36 7.14
N HIS A 85 -12.06 5.49 8.04
CA HIS A 85 -11.21 4.46 8.67
C HIS A 85 -11.02 3.20 7.81
N TRP A 86 -11.75 3.06 6.72
CA TRP A 86 -11.72 1.87 5.87
C TRP A 86 -11.27 2.16 4.44
N MET A 87 -10.71 1.16 3.80
CA MET A 87 -10.31 1.20 2.40
C MET A 87 -10.76 -0.08 1.69
N PRO A 88 -11.41 0.02 0.51
CA PRO A 88 -11.77 -1.15 -0.28
C PRO A 88 -10.52 -1.81 -0.87
N THR A 89 -10.57 -3.13 -1.03
CA THR A 89 -9.57 -3.90 -1.76
C THR A 89 -10.16 -4.46 -3.06
N LEU A 90 -9.29 -4.96 -3.95
CA LEU A 90 -9.71 -5.50 -5.24
C LEU A 90 -10.67 -6.70 -5.14
N MET A 91 -10.69 -7.40 -3.99
CA MET A 91 -11.47 -8.62 -3.81
C MET A 91 -12.68 -8.43 -2.89
N SER A 92 -13.29 -7.26 -2.91
CA SER A 92 -14.47 -6.93 -2.11
C SER A 92 -14.24 -7.05 -0.59
N ASP A 93 -13.00 -7.21 -0.16
CA ASP A 93 -12.62 -7.08 1.23
C ASP A 93 -12.36 -5.61 1.56
N THR A 94 -12.34 -5.27 2.83
CA THR A 94 -11.99 -3.92 3.29
C THR A 94 -10.83 -4.01 4.28
N GLN A 95 -9.97 -3.01 4.28
CA GLN A 95 -8.91 -2.86 5.25
C GLN A 95 -9.11 -1.57 6.03
N MET A 96 -8.62 -1.53 7.26
CA MET A 96 -8.54 -0.28 7.99
C MET A 96 -7.38 0.55 7.45
N VAL A 97 -7.59 1.85 7.31
CA VAL A 97 -6.52 2.80 6.94
C VAL A 97 -5.50 2.88 8.07
N LEU A 98 -5.99 3.08 9.31
CA LEU A 98 -5.23 2.95 10.54
C LEU A 98 -6.01 2.01 11.47
N PRO A 99 -5.39 0.99 12.06
CA PRO A 99 -6.07 0.05 12.94
C PRO A 99 -6.49 0.72 14.26
N THR A 100 -7.66 0.30 14.77
CA THR A 100 -8.16 0.74 16.08
C THR A 100 -7.81 -0.24 17.20
N ASP A 101 -7.73 -1.55 16.89
CA ASP A 101 -7.64 -2.59 17.91
C ASP A 101 -6.48 -3.56 17.72
N THR A 102 -6.11 -3.87 16.47
CA THR A 102 -5.17 -4.96 16.19
C THR A 102 -4.30 -4.66 14.99
N VAL A 103 -2.99 -4.80 15.15
CA VAL A 103 -2.04 -4.81 14.04
C VAL A 103 -1.84 -6.24 13.53
N MET A 104 -1.78 -6.41 12.21
CA MET A 104 -1.83 -7.71 11.52
C MET A 104 -0.54 -8.05 10.78
N TYR A 105 0.39 -7.11 10.68
CA TYR A 105 1.72 -7.30 10.08
C TYR A 105 2.72 -6.30 10.63
N GLN A 106 4.00 -6.67 10.58
CA GLN A 106 5.09 -5.78 11.00
C GLN A 106 5.16 -4.56 10.07
N ALA A 107 5.44 -3.41 10.65
CA ALA A 107 5.45 -2.10 10.01
C ALA A 107 4.08 -1.59 9.54
N GLN A 108 2.97 -2.19 9.99
CA GLN A 108 1.64 -1.64 9.75
C GLN A 108 1.52 -0.23 10.31
N GLU A 109 0.88 0.64 9.55
CA GLU A 109 0.57 2.03 9.92
C GLU A 109 -0.39 2.06 11.11
N VAL A 110 -0.06 2.77 12.19
CA VAL A 110 -0.86 2.81 13.44
C VAL A 110 -1.41 4.20 13.71
N ALA A 111 -0.59 5.22 13.51
CA ALA A 111 -0.98 6.62 13.65
C ALA A 111 -0.20 7.48 12.65
N ALA A 112 -0.74 8.64 12.31
CA ALA A 112 -0.09 9.61 11.43
C ALA A 112 0.20 10.89 12.21
N VAL A 113 1.46 11.33 12.21
CA VAL A 113 1.89 12.60 12.80
C VAL A 113 2.01 13.64 11.70
N ILE A 114 1.36 14.78 11.89
CA ILE A 114 1.33 15.91 10.95
C ILE A 114 2.08 17.08 11.58
N ALA A 115 3.06 17.62 10.87
CA ALA A 115 3.92 18.68 11.39
C ALA A 115 4.31 19.72 10.32
N THR A 116 4.88 20.83 10.74
CA THR A 116 5.35 21.92 9.88
C THR A 116 6.66 21.62 9.16
N SER A 117 7.37 20.56 9.57
CA SER A 117 8.59 20.07 8.92
C SER A 117 8.71 18.57 9.03
N ARG A 118 9.54 17.96 8.17
CA ARG A 118 9.85 16.51 8.22
C ARG A 118 10.51 16.11 9.53
N TYR A 119 11.39 16.97 10.06
CA TYR A 119 12.08 16.73 11.31
C TYR A 119 11.09 16.69 12.49
N ALA A 120 10.21 17.70 12.59
CA ALA A 120 9.18 17.72 13.61
C ALA A 120 8.19 16.56 13.49
N ALA A 121 7.89 16.08 12.26
CA ALA A 121 7.06 14.89 12.06
C ALA A 121 7.77 13.63 12.59
N ALA A 122 9.06 13.45 12.28
CA ALA A 122 9.86 12.33 12.79
C ALA A 122 10.00 12.35 14.33
N ASP A 123 10.33 13.49 14.91
CA ASP A 123 10.41 13.65 16.37
C ASP A 123 9.05 13.36 17.04
N GLY A 124 7.97 13.79 16.39
CA GLY A 124 6.62 13.50 16.85
C GLY A 124 6.27 12.00 16.78
N VAL A 125 6.72 11.29 15.75
CA VAL A 125 6.55 9.82 15.64
C VAL A 125 7.27 9.10 16.77
N GLU A 126 8.50 9.52 17.13
CA GLU A 126 9.26 8.94 18.25
C GLU A 126 8.60 9.20 19.60
N ALA A 127 7.85 10.30 19.73
CA ALA A 127 7.16 10.68 20.97
C ALA A 127 5.76 10.03 21.13
N VAL A 128 5.24 9.32 20.11
CA VAL A 128 3.99 8.56 20.25
C VAL A 128 4.28 7.23 20.93
N GLU A 129 3.62 6.99 22.06
CA GLU A 129 3.71 5.73 22.79
C GLU A 129 2.53 4.83 22.44
N VAL A 130 2.81 3.59 22.05
CA VAL A 130 1.76 2.59 21.78
C VAL A 130 1.95 1.37 22.67
N ASP A 131 0.93 1.06 23.47
CA ASP A 131 0.91 -0.14 24.32
C ASP A 131 0.33 -1.32 23.54
N TYR A 132 1.15 -2.36 23.37
CA TYR A 132 0.81 -3.55 22.62
C TYR A 132 0.73 -4.79 23.52
N GLU A 133 -0.25 -5.63 23.23
CA GLU A 133 -0.29 -7.01 23.71
C GLU A 133 0.02 -7.95 22.53
N THR A 134 1.21 -8.55 22.56
CA THR A 134 1.68 -9.43 21.48
C THR A 134 0.83 -10.69 21.38
N MET A 135 0.55 -11.12 20.17
CA MET A 135 -0.20 -12.33 19.86
C MET A 135 0.61 -13.25 18.95
N LYS A 136 0.21 -14.51 18.84
CA LYS A 136 0.88 -15.49 17.97
C LYS A 136 0.65 -15.12 16.50
N PRO A 137 1.71 -14.75 15.74
CA PRO A 137 1.57 -14.39 14.33
C PRO A 137 1.41 -15.61 13.43
N VAL A 138 0.87 -15.39 12.24
CA VAL A 138 0.84 -16.38 11.15
C VAL A 138 1.88 -15.94 10.12
N ILE A 139 3.06 -16.57 10.14
CA ILE A 139 4.21 -16.21 9.28
C ILE A 139 4.44 -17.22 8.15
N ASP A 140 3.84 -18.40 8.25
CA ASP A 140 3.95 -19.46 7.27
C ASP A 140 2.63 -19.58 6.49
N PRO A 141 2.60 -19.24 5.19
CA PRO A 141 1.38 -19.27 4.41
C PRO A 141 0.77 -20.68 4.30
N TYR A 142 1.59 -21.73 4.30
CA TYR A 142 1.10 -23.11 4.24
C TYR A 142 0.34 -23.51 5.52
N LYS A 143 0.72 -22.93 6.66
CA LYS A 143 0.06 -23.16 7.95
C LYS A 143 -1.10 -22.23 8.22
N SER A 144 -1.31 -21.21 7.38
CA SER A 144 -2.36 -20.21 7.59
C SER A 144 -3.78 -20.80 7.60
N MET A 145 -3.98 -21.92 6.91
CA MET A 145 -5.25 -22.64 6.80
C MET A 145 -5.37 -23.84 7.75
N ALA A 146 -4.36 -24.08 8.60
CA ALA A 146 -4.44 -25.17 9.58
C ALA A 146 -5.56 -24.91 10.60
N LYS A 147 -6.17 -25.97 11.14
CA LYS A 147 -7.30 -25.88 12.09
C LYS A 147 -6.97 -25.12 13.37
N ASP A 148 -5.71 -25.10 13.77
CA ASP A 148 -5.16 -24.42 14.95
C ASP A 148 -4.54 -23.05 14.63
N ALA A 149 -4.61 -22.61 13.37
CA ALA A 149 -4.10 -21.29 12.99
C ALA A 149 -4.95 -20.17 13.60
N PRO A 150 -4.31 -19.12 14.15
CA PRO A 150 -5.06 -17.96 14.60
C PRO A 150 -5.81 -17.31 13.43
N VAL A 151 -7.08 -17.02 13.62
CA VAL A 151 -7.85 -16.21 12.65
C VAL A 151 -7.41 -14.76 12.78
N LEU A 152 -6.82 -14.19 11.72
CA LEU A 152 -6.28 -12.84 11.72
C LEU A 152 -7.39 -11.78 11.58
N ARG A 153 -8.32 -11.99 10.64
CA ARG A 153 -9.39 -11.03 10.33
C ARG A 153 -10.61 -11.22 11.24
N LYS A 154 -10.40 -11.08 12.55
CA LYS A 154 -11.49 -11.13 13.55
C LYS A 154 -12.44 -9.93 13.47
N ASP A 155 -12.02 -8.86 12.82
CA ASP A 155 -12.83 -7.70 12.46
C ASP A 155 -13.99 -8.04 11.51
N LYS A 156 -13.93 -9.19 10.82
CA LYS A 156 -14.97 -9.64 9.90
C LYS A 156 -15.92 -10.61 10.59
N PRO A 157 -17.21 -10.26 10.73
CA PRO A 157 -18.21 -11.13 11.34
C PRO A 157 -18.29 -12.50 10.65
N GLY A 158 -18.31 -13.56 11.44
CA GLY A 158 -18.45 -14.94 10.94
C GLY A 158 -17.19 -15.57 10.35
N LYS A 159 -16.07 -14.86 10.30
CA LYS A 159 -14.80 -15.39 9.81
C LYS A 159 -14.26 -16.47 10.74
N LYS A 160 -14.03 -17.68 10.22
CA LYS A 160 -13.57 -18.86 10.99
C LYS A 160 -12.18 -19.33 10.63
N ASP A 161 -11.61 -18.81 9.56
CA ASP A 161 -10.30 -19.14 9.01
C ASP A 161 -9.64 -17.94 8.34
N ASN A 162 -8.46 -18.14 7.76
CA ASN A 162 -7.70 -17.10 7.07
C ASN A 162 -7.92 -17.10 5.55
N HIS A 163 -8.90 -17.87 5.05
CA HIS A 163 -9.25 -17.82 3.63
C HIS A 163 -9.92 -16.48 3.30
N ILE A 164 -9.42 -15.74 2.32
CA ILE A 164 -9.94 -14.44 1.94
C ILE A 164 -10.97 -14.58 0.82
N TRP A 165 -10.61 -15.28 -0.27
CA TRP A 165 -11.47 -15.46 -1.42
C TRP A 165 -11.01 -16.65 -2.27
N HIS A 166 -11.92 -17.19 -3.05
CA HIS A 166 -11.67 -18.21 -4.04
C HIS A 166 -12.00 -17.66 -5.43
N TRP A 167 -11.12 -17.90 -6.37
CA TRP A 167 -11.31 -17.49 -7.75
C TRP A 167 -10.92 -18.61 -8.69
N GLU A 168 -11.81 -18.91 -9.63
CA GLU A 168 -11.58 -19.90 -10.67
C GLU A 168 -11.92 -19.32 -12.02
N VAL A 169 -11.18 -19.70 -13.06
CA VAL A 169 -11.43 -19.37 -14.45
C VAL A 169 -10.99 -20.52 -15.36
N GLY A 170 -11.71 -20.70 -16.45
CA GLY A 170 -11.44 -21.76 -17.42
C GLY A 170 -12.27 -23.02 -17.19
N ASP A 171 -11.90 -24.08 -17.89
CA ASP A 171 -12.56 -25.38 -17.83
C ASP A 171 -11.64 -26.40 -17.16
N LYS A 172 -11.89 -26.63 -15.87
CA LYS A 172 -11.10 -27.60 -15.08
C LYS A 172 -11.15 -29.02 -15.67
N GLN A 173 -12.33 -29.48 -16.11
CA GLN A 173 -12.46 -30.85 -16.62
C GLN A 173 -11.70 -31.04 -17.92
N LYS A 174 -11.74 -30.07 -18.81
CA LYS A 174 -10.97 -30.09 -20.06
C LYS A 174 -9.46 -30.02 -19.78
N THR A 175 -9.03 -29.18 -18.85
CA THR A 175 -7.64 -29.07 -18.44
C THR A 175 -7.13 -30.37 -17.84
N ASP A 176 -7.88 -30.98 -16.91
CA ASP A 176 -7.51 -32.26 -16.28
C ASP A 176 -7.39 -33.40 -17.32
N LYS A 177 -8.30 -33.46 -18.30
CA LYS A 177 -8.22 -34.44 -19.39
C LYS A 177 -6.97 -34.25 -20.24
N LEU A 178 -6.61 -33.01 -20.57
CA LEU A 178 -5.41 -32.71 -21.35
C LEU A 178 -4.15 -33.11 -20.60
N PHE A 179 -4.06 -32.82 -19.30
CA PHE A 179 -2.94 -33.25 -18.47
C PHE A 179 -2.85 -34.77 -18.36
N ALA A 180 -3.98 -35.47 -18.21
CA ALA A 180 -4.00 -36.93 -18.13
C ALA A 180 -3.59 -37.62 -19.45
N SER A 181 -3.77 -36.97 -20.60
CA SER A 181 -3.39 -37.48 -21.92
C SER A 181 -2.06 -36.94 -22.43
N ALA A 182 -1.39 -36.08 -21.68
CA ALA A 182 -0.11 -35.52 -22.10
C ALA A 182 1.00 -36.58 -22.06
N GLU A 183 1.83 -36.60 -23.09
CA GLU A 183 2.96 -37.52 -23.20
C GLU A 183 4.01 -37.26 -22.10
N VAL A 184 4.21 -35.97 -21.77
CA VAL A 184 5.13 -35.53 -20.72
C VAL A 184 4.46 -34.47 -19.84
N THR A 185 4.52 -34.62 -18.53
CA THR A 185 4.10 -33.60 -17.57
C THR A 185 5.25 -33.24 -16.65
N VAL A 186 5.40 -31.94 -16.37
CA VAL A 186 6.39 -31.42 -15.42
C VAL A 186 5.64 -30.71 -14.30
N LYS A 187 6.04 -30.95 -13.06
CA LYS A 187 5.52 -30.28 -11.87
C LYS A 187 6.69 -29.70 -11.09
N GLU A 188 6.65 -28.40 -10.88
CA GLU A 188 7.67 -27.65 -10.14
C GLU A 188 7.01 -26.85 -9.03
N GLU A 189 7.69 -26.75 -7.89
CA GLU A 189 7.33 -25.82 -6.83
C GLU A 189 8.37 -24.67 -6.82
N ILE A 190 7.89 -23.46 -7.12
CA ILE A 190 8.76 -22.29 -7.24
C ILE A 190 8.55 -21.40 -6.03
N TYR A 191 9.61 -21.18 -5.25
CA TYR A 191 9.63 -20.25 -4.14
C TYR A 191 10.23 -18.92 -4.58
N ILE A 192 9.38 -17.87 -4.57
CA ILE A 192 9.79 -16.49 -4.85
C ILE A 192 9.77 -15.72 -3.53
N PRO A 193 10.95 -15.42 -2.95
CA PRO A 193 11.00 -14.67 -1.69
C PRO A 193 10.55 -13.23 -1.91
N ARG A 194 10.06 -12.60 -0.85
CA ARG A 194 9.81 -11.16 -0.84
C ARG A 194 11.15 -10.43 -0.94
N ILE A 195 11.18 -9.41 -1.78
CA ILE A 195 12.34 -8.53 -1.96
C ILE A 195 11.94 -7.08 -1.74
N HIS A 196 12.90 -6.27 -1.34
CA HIS A 196 12.77 -4.82 -1.34
C HIS A 196 13.28 -4.30 -2.69
N VAL A 197 12.42 -3.58 -3.41
CA VAL A 197 12.71 -3.11 -4.78
C VAL A 197 13.75 -1.98 -4.80
N ALA A 198 13.87 -1.23 -3.71
CA ALA A 198 14.77 -0.08 -3.57
C ALA A 198 14.58 0.97 -4.69
N SER A 199 13.32 1.31 -4.96
CA SER A 199 12.95 2.29 -5.98
C SER A 199 13.61 3.64 -5.71
N ILE A 200 14.13 4.29 -6.76
CA ILE A 200 14.71 5.64 -6.67
C ILE A 200 13.65 6.65 -6.23
N GLU A 201 12.46 6.59 -6.84
CA GLU A 201 11.30 7.31 -6.33
C GLU A 201 10.55 6.43 -5.33
N THR A 202 10.54 6.83 -4.07
CA THR A 202 9.77 6.15 -3.01
C THR A 202 8.28 6.47 -3.15
N CYS A 203 7.44 5.63 -2.54
CA CYS A 203 6.00 5.91 -2.47
C CYS A 203 5.77 7.20 -1.67
N GLY A 204 5.00 8.12 -2.26
CA GLY A 204 4.66 9.38 -1.63
C GLY A 204 3.41 9.99 -2.24
N CYS A 205 2.80 10.90 -1.51
CA CYS A 205 1.70 11.71 -2.02
C CYS A 205 1.72 13.12 -1.41
N VAL A 206 1.21 14.08 -2.19
CA VAL A 206 0.88 15.43 -1.73
C VAL A 206 -0.59 15.67 -2.03
N ALA A 207 -1.36 15.99 -1.01
CA ALA A 207 -2.78 16.31 -1.11
C ALA A 207 -2.98 17.81 -0.97
N ASP A 208 -3.64 18.42 -1.93
CA ASP A 208 -4.01 19.83 -1.92
C ASP A 208 -5.54 19.96 -2.06
N TYR A 209 -6.16 20.52 -1.02
CA TYR A 209 -7.61 20.66 -0.96
C TYR A 209 -8.02 22.12 -1.07
N ASP A 210 -8.62 22.47 -2.20
CA ASP A 210 -9.25 23.76 -2.43
C ASP A 210 -10.64 23.80 -1.79
N LYS A 211 -10.74 24.48 -0.65
CA LYS A 211 -12.00 24.63 0.11
C LYS A 211 -13.06 25.43 -0.63
N ILE A 212 -12.66 26.35 -1.53
CA ILE A 212 -13.60 27.23 -2.23
C ILE A 212 -14.33 26.43 -3.31
N ASN A 213 -13.57 25.66 -4.09
CA ASN A 213 -14.10 24.87 -5.20
C ASN A 213 -14.47 23.44 -4.79
N ASN A 214 -14.28 23.07 -3.53
CA ASN A 214 -14.47 21.70 -3.02
C ASN A 214 -13.73 20.67 -3.89
N HIS A 215 -12.45 20.93 -4.15
CA HIS A 215 -11.66 20.13 -5.06
C HIS A 215 -10.39 19.60 -4.40
N LEU A 216 -10.18 18.29 -4.47
CA LEU A 216 -8.97 17.62 -4.00
C LEU A 216 -8.05 17.31 -5.17
N THR A 217 -6.84 17.85 -5.15
CA THR A 217 -5.76 17.48 -6.06
C THR A 217 -4.78 16.56 -5.33
N MET A 218 -4.56 15.38 -5.90
CA MET A 218 -3.59 14.41 -5.37
C MET A 218 -2.42 14.25 -6.34
N HIS A 219 -1.23 14.61 -5.90
CA HIS A 219 0.02 14.24 -6.58
C HIS A 219 0.59 13.01 -5.89
N MET A 220 0.79 11.93 -6.61
CA MET A 220 1.20 10.68 -5.98
C MET A 220 1.93 9.73 -6.92
N THR A 221 2.77 8.88 -6.35
CA THR A 221 3.37 7.75 -7.03
C THR A 221 2.33 6.64 -7.19
N THR A 222 1.91 6.33 -8.41
CA THR A 222 0.91 5.27 -8.64
C THR A 222 1.01 4.68 -10.05
N GLN A 223 0.68 3.40 -10.19
CA GLN A 223 0.48 2.72 -11.49
C GLN A 223 -0.97 2.79 -11.96
N ALA A 224 -1.91 3.20 -11.09
CA ALA A 224 -3.33 3.09 -11.34
C ALA A 224 -4.09 4.37 -10.93
N PRO A 225 -3.85 5.51 -11.59
CA PRO A 225 -4.45 6.80 -11.19
C PRO A 225 -5.98 6.79 -11.20
N HIS A 226 -6.59 6.09 -12.16
CA HIS A 226 -8.06 5.98 -12.22
C HIS A 226 -8.64 5.15 -11.07
N ALA A 227 -7.99 4.05 -10.70
CA ALA A 227 -8.41 3.21 -9.58
C ALA A 227 -8.31 3.98 -8.26
N ILE A 228 -7.21 4.69 -8.03
CA ILE A 228 -7.02 5.51 -6.83
C ILE A 228 -8.07 6.61 -6.74
N ARG A 229 -8.34 7.33 -7.85
CA ARG A 229 -9.40 8.33 -7.88
C ARG A 229 -10.75 7.74 -7.51
N THR A 230 -11.07 6.56 -8.04
CA THR A 230 -12.32 5.86 -7.71
C THR A 230 -12.38 5.48 -6.23
N VAL A 231 -11.30 4.94 -5.67
CA VAL A 231 -11.23 4.56 -4.25
C VAL A 231 -11.42 5.79 -3.35
N ILE A 232 -10.72 6.88 -3.62
CA ILE A 232 -10.87 8.12 -2.84
C ILE A 232 -12.31 8.64 -2.92
N ALA A 233 -12.91 8.68 -4.11
CA ALA A 233 -14.29 9.13 -4.30
C ALA A 233 -15.35 8.21 -3.66
N LEU A 234 -15.02 6.95 -3.36
CA LEU A 234 -15.92 6.03 -2.64
C LEU A 234 -15.85 6.22 -1.13
N VAL A 235 -14.72 6.67 -0.60
CA VAL A 235 -14.44 6.73 0.84
C VAL A 235 -14.59 8.16 1.38
N ALA A 236 -14.14 9.15 0.64
CA ALA A 236 -14.19 10.58 0.96
C ALA A 236 -15.19 11.31 0.07
#